data_b2418b147cf3d7c73b81ac699319e5c2
#
_entry.id   b2418b147cf3d7c73b81ac699319e5c2
#
_cell.length_a   1.000
_cell.length_b   1.000
_cell.length_c   1.000
_cell.angle_alpha   90.00
_cell.angle_beta   90.00
_cell.angle_gamma   90.00
#
_symmetry.space_group_name_H-M   'P 1'
#
loop_
_entity.id
_entity.type
_entity.pdbx_description
1 polymer ?
#
loop_
_entity_poly.entity_id
_entity_poly.type
_entity_poly.pdbx_seq_one_letter_code
_entity_poly.pdbx_strand_id
1 'polypeptide(L)'
;DLHLCDRRQRQMCIRDRKGKCGTKVEMGKLNDYAINMLLAKMYLNHNAWFNDYSDNSYYGKAIDEVNEVINSGKFSLAPNYSDNFREDISGSPEIIFGIPFEFNYAGGNYMANMWMHVAGRATWQFNGWATGGAAVLPQFLETYDEEDSRYEDCWISGQQYDYAGAPIYVDSEPLVYTRELHSIDNPGCYPFESERLVKYEILSGDYGTSYDDVPFFRLADAYFIKAECLLRLGGYNGESEQVAADLVTAVRQRAFKSDPGKATVTVAQLKGGSRYNYGHRENQGIMGEADNWIITEEGGDDIELGGLLDELAWEFVAEHHRRQDLIRFRINGTNQNVYNGKSWFCKDAKTDKTDRHCDIFPLPKSALDGNIKLKQNPGYGGAE
;
A
#
# COMPACT_ATOMS: atom_id res chain seq x y z
N ASP A 1 5.99 -8.51 -27.93
CA ASP A 1 4.59 -8.85 -28.26
C ASP A 1 4.03 -10.06 -27.51
N LEU A 2 4.85 -11.00 -27.07
CA LEU A 2 4.40 -12.14 -26.25
C LEU A 2 3.83 -11.69 -24.88
N HIS A 3 4.36 -10.65 -24.28
CA HIS A 3 3.85 -10.09 -23.02
C HIS A 3 2.48 -9.42 -23.15
N LEU A 4 2.22 -8.76 -24.27
CA LEU A 4 0.91 -8.19 -24.59
C LEU A 4 -0.14 -9.29 -24.77
N CYS A 5 0.24 -10.40 -25.40
CA CYS A 5 -0.62 -11.56 -25.60
C CYS A 5 -0.97 -12.24 -24.28
N ASP A 6 0.02 -12.45 -23.40
CA ASP A 6 -0.16 -13.10 -22.11
C ASP A 6 -1.07 -12.29 -21.16
N ARG A 7 -0.90 -10.96 -21.10
CA ARG A 7 -1.79 -10.10 -20.30
C ARG A 7 -3.21 -10.08 -20.84
N ARG A 8 -3.41 -10.00 -22.16
CA ARG A 8 -4.74 -10.08 -22.76
C ARG A 8 -5.37 -11.46 -22.52
N GLN A 9 -4.59 -12.52 -22.61
CA GLN A 9 -5.05 -13.88 -22.34
C GLN A 9 -5.45 -14.06 -20.88
N ARG A 10 -4.72 -13.49 -19.90
CA ARG A 10 -5.11 -13.48 -18.49
C ARG A 10 -6.43 -12.74 -18.27
N GLN A 11 -6.61 -11.57 -18.88
CA GLN A 11 -7.90 -10.86 -18.82
C GLN A 11 -9.05 -11.70 -19.41
N MET A 12 -8.83 -12.41 -20.48
CA MET A 12 -9.84 -13.32 -21.05
C MET A 12 -10.17 -14.45 -20.09
N CYS A 13 -9.16 -15.12 -19.53
CA CYS A 13 -9.37 -16.20 -18.55
C CYS A 13 -10.12 -15.74 -17.30
N ILE A 14 -9.86 -14.53 -16.81
CA ILE A 14 -10.55 -13.95 -15.65
C ILE A 14 -12.01 -13.63 -16.03
N ARG A 15 -12.25 -12.99 -17.19
CA ARG A 15 -13.61 -12.72 -17.68
C ARG A 15 -14.44 -13.99 -17.82
N ASP A 16 -13.83 -15.09 -18.24
CA ASP A 16 -14.50 -16.40 -18.38
C ASP A 16 -14.96 -16.98 -17.03
N ARG A 17 -14.45 -16.46 -15.92
CA ARG A 17 -14.87 -16.84 -14.55
C ARG A 17 -15.97 -15.95 -14.00
N LYS A 18 -16.20 -14.76 -14.58
CA LYS A 18 -17.27 -13.85 -14.15
C LYS A 18 -18.63 -14.55 -14.17
N GLY A 19 -19.35 -14.46 -13.07
CA GLY A 19 -20.63 -15.14 -12.90
C GLY A 19 -20.58 -16.67 -12.69
N LYS A 20 -19.38 -17.24 -12.46
CA LYS A 20 -19.19 -18.68 -12.26
C LYS A 20 -18.68 -19.07 -10.86
N CYS A 21 -18.25 -18.10 -10.07
CA CYS A 21 -17.73 -18.34 -8.72
C CYS A 21 -18.81 -18.22 -7.63
N GLY A 22 -19.99 -17.68 -7.97
CA GLY A 22 -21.07 -17.43 -7.05
C GLY A 22 -20.86 -16.18 -6.19
N THR A 23 -21.92 -15.77 -5.49
CA THR A 23 -21.98 -14.53 -4.71
C THR A 23 -21.82 -14.74 -3.19
N LYS A 24 -21.50 -15.96 -2.75
CA LYS A 24 -21.20 -16.23 -1.34
C LYS A 24 -19.79 -15.77 -1.02
N VAL A 25 -19.66 -14.92 -0.01
CA VAL A 25 -18.36 -14.47 0.52
C VAL A 25 -17.92 -15.44 1.61
N GLU A 26 -16.80 -16.09 1.40
CA GLU A 26 -16.14 -16.99 2.35
C GLU A 26 -14.64 -16.77 2.28
N MET A 27 -13.97 -16.73 3.44
CA MET A 27 -12.52 -16.56 3.51
C MET A 27 -11.78 -17.62 2.68
N GLY A 28 -10.78 -17.19 1.94
CA GLY A 28 -9.97 -18.06 1.08
C GLY A 28 -10.65 -18.58 -0.19
N LYS A 29 -11.93 -18.25 -0.41
CA LYS A 29 -12.66 -18.69 -1.61
C LYS A 29 -12.96 -17.54 -2.55
N LEU A 30 -12.62 -17.73 -3.81
CA LEU A 30 -12.99 -16.77 -4.86
C LEU A 30 -14.50 -16.71 -5.01
N ASN A 31 -15.02 -15.50 -5.12
CA ASN A 31 -16.41 -15.18 -5.42
C ASN A 31 -16.48 -14.22 -6.61
N ASP A 32 -17.67 -13.97 -7.15
CA ASP A 32 -17.82 -13.12 -8.34
C ASP A 32 -17.40 -11.67 -8.07
N TYR A 33 -17.57 -11.17 -6.83
CA TYR A 33 -17.10 -9.82 -6.46
C TYR A 33 -15.58 -9.72 -6.45
N ALA A 34 -14.88 -10.76 -6.01
CA ALA A 34 -13.40 -10.81 -6.10
C ALA A 34 -12.92 -10.83 -7.55
N ILE A 35 -13.66 -11.49 -8.45
CA ILE A 35 -13.38 -11.46 -9.90
C ILE A 35 -13.59 -10.05 -10.45
N ASN A 36 -14.65 -9.35 -10.07
CA ASN A 36 -14.90 -7.97 -10.48
C ASN A 36 -13.78 -7.05 -9.98
N MET A 37 -13.35 -7.17 -8.73
CA MET A 37 -12.23 -6.40 -8.18
C MET A 37 -10.93 -6.63 -8.96
N LEU A 38 -10.62 -7.88 -9.28
CA LEU A 38 -9.43 -8.23 -10.04
C LEU A 38 -9.47 -7.63 -11.46
N LEU A 39 -10.62 -7.71 -12.15
CA LEU A 39 -10.81 -7.08 -13.45
C LEU A 39 -10.71 -5.56 -13.36
N ALA A 40 -11.31 -4.94 -12.36
CA ALA A 40 -11.22 -3.50 -12.13
C ALA A 40 -9.78 -3.04 -11.96
N LYS A 41 -8.97 -3.73 -11.13
CA LYS A 41 -7.54 -3.44 -10.99
C LYS A 41 -6.76 -3.62 -12.29
N MET A 42 -7.08 -4.62 -13.09
CA MET A 42 -6.44 -4.81 -14.40
C MET A 42 -6.79 -3.67 -15.36
N TYR A 43 -8.03 -3.22 -15.38
CA TYR A 43 -8.45 -2.08 -16.20
C TYR A 43 -7.85 -0.77 -15.71
N LEU A 44 -7.86 -0.50 -14.41
CA LEU A 44 -7.27 0.69 -13.81
C LEU A 44 -5.79 0.85 -14.18
N ASN A 45 -5.03 -0.25 -14.15
CA ASN A 45 -3.59 -0.23 -14.40
C ASN A 45 -3.22 -0.40 -15.88
N HIS A 46 -4.19 -0.60 -16.77
CA HIS A 46 -3.94 -0.89 -18.19
C HIS A 46 -3.02 0.13 -18.85
N ASN A 47 -3.36 1.42 -18.74
CA ASN A 47 -2.62 2.48 -19.41
C ASN A 47 -1.18 2.60 -18.88
N ALA A 48 -0.98 2.41 -17.60
CA ALA A 48 0.34 2.42 -16.98
C ALA A 48 1.21 1.24 -17.43
N TRP A 49 0.63 0.04 -17.52
CA TRP A 49 1.37 -1.16 -17.93
C TRP A 49 1.81 -1.12 -19.39
N PHE A 50 0.98 -0.51 -20.25
CA PHE A 50 1.31 -0.37 -21.67
C PHE A 50 2.02 0.94 -22.01
N ASN A 51 2.14 1.85 -21.02
CA ASN A 51 2.60 3.23 -21.22
C ASN A 51 1.86 3.92 -22.36
N ASP A 52 0.56 3.66 -22.46
CA ASP A 52 -0.33 4.21 -23.48
C ASP A 52 -1.56 4.82 -22.82
N TYR A 53 -1.62 6.13 -22.86
CA TYR A 53 -2.68 6.93 -22.25
C TYR A 53 -3.63 7.52 -23.30
N SER A 54 -3.60 7.02 -24.52
CA SER A 54 -4.48 7.46 -25.62
C SER A 54 -5.91 6.91 -25.50
N ASP A 55 -6.11 5.78 -24.80
CA ASP A 55 -7.42 5.14 -24.61
C ASP A 55 -7.82 5.14 -23.12
N ASN A 56 -8.69 6.07 -22.75
CA ASN A 56 -9.24 6.17 -21.40
C ASN A 56 -10.47 5.27 -21.16
N SER A 57 -10.93 4.49 -22.16
CA SER A 57 -12.11 3.63 -22.02
C SER A 57 -11.95 2.54 -20.95
N TYR A 58 -10.70 2.19 -20.62
CA TYR A 58 -10.42 1.22 -19.57
C TYR A 58 -10.80 1.71 -18.16
N TYR A 59 -10.74 3.01 -17.90
CA TYR A 59 -11.24 3.58 -16.64
C TYR A 59 -12.74 3.40 -16.49
N GLY A 60 -13.51 3.58 -17.57
CA GLY A 60 -14.95 3.29 -17.58
C GLY A 60 -15.24 1.81 -17.28
N LYS A 61 -14.49 0.88 -17.89
CA LYS A 61 -14.61 -0.56 -17.61
C LYS A 61 -14.27 -0.88 -16.15
N ALA A 62 -13.30 -0.20 -15.54
CA ALA A 62 -12.99 -0.37 -14.14
C ALA A 62 -14.15 0.08 -13.24
N ILE A 63 -14.79 1.22 -13.56
CA ILE A 63 -15.98 1.71 -12.85
C ILE A 63 -17.12 0.68 -12.97
N ASP A 64 -17.38 0.14 -14.14
CA ASP A 64 -18.44 -0.84 -14.36
C ASP A 64 -18.23 -2.08 -13.46
N GLU A 65 -16.99 -2.58 -13.35
CA GLU A 65 -16.69 -3.75 -12.51
C GLU A 65 -16.83 -3.44 -11.01
N VAL A 66 -16.33 -2.30 -10.52
CA VAL A 66 -16.50 -1.97 -9.09
C VAL A 66 -17.95 -1.61 -8.74
N ASN A 67 -18.73 -1.11 -9.69
CA ASN A 67 -20.16 -0.85 -9.47
C ASN A 67 -20.94 -2.14 -9.19
N GLU A 68 -20.55 -3.28 -9.78
CA GLU A 68 -21.14 -4.60 -9.45
C GLU A 68 -20.91 -4.95 -7.97
N VAL A 69 -19.77 -4.57 -7.42
CA VAL A 69 -19.44 -4.79 -6.01
C VAL A 69 -20.19 -3.81 -5.11
N ILE A 70 -20.08 -2.50 -5.40
CA ILE A 70 -20.65 -1.43 -4.58
C ILE A 70 -22.18 -1.53 -4.52
N ASN A 71 -22.82 -1.74 -5.67
CA ASN A 71 -24.28 -1.78 -5.79
C ASN A 71 -24.88 -3.12 -5.33
N SER A 72 -24.04 -4.13 -5.04
CA SER A 72 -24.54 -5.42 -4.53
C SER A 72 -25.22 -5.32 -3.17
N GLY A 73 -24.91 -4.29 -2.38
CA GLY A 73 -25.35 -4.13 -1.01
C GLY A 73 -24.83 -5.20 -0.03
N LYS A 74 -23.83 -5.98 -0.45
CA LYS A 74 -23.24 -7.07 0.36
C LYS A 74 -22.17 -6.57 1.31
N PHE A 75 -21.56 -5.42 1.02
CA PHE A 75 -20.43 -4.89 1.74
C PHE A 75 -20.74 -3.52 2.30
N SER A 76 -20.14 -3.20 3.43
CA SER A 76 -20.13 -1.85 4.02
C SER A 76 -18.77 -1.57 4.61
N LEU A 77 -18.38 -0.30 4.74
CA LEU A 77 -17.14 0.06 5.42
C LEU A 77 -17.20 -0.40 6.88
N ALA A 78 -16.11 -0.97 7.36
CA ALA A 78 -15.97 -1.35 8.77
C ALA A 78 -16.03 -0.10 9.67
N PRO A 79 -16.67 -0.18 10.85
CA PRO A 79 -16.80 0.96 11.75
C PRO A 79 -15.47 1.57 12.21
N ASN A 80 -14.44 0.72 12.38
CA ASN A 80 -13.08 1.13 12.69
C ASN A 80 -12.15 0.64 11.59
N TYR A 81 -11.10 1.41 11.33
CA TYR A 81 -10.07 1.02 10.36
C TYR A 81 -9.42 -0.32 10.74
N SER A 82 -9.03 -0.45 12.00
CA SER A 82 -8.36 -1.64 12.55
C SER A 82 -9.19 -2.93 12.53
N ASP A 83 -10.52 -2.85 12.37
CA ASP A 83 -11.38 -4.04 12.29
C ASP A 83 -11.06 -4.92 11.06
N ASN A 84 -10.37 -4.38 10.06
CA ASN A 84 -9.95 -5.09 8.86
C ASN A 84 -8.61 -5.82 8.99
N PHE A 85 -7.93 -5.69 10.14
CA PHE A 85 -6.56 -6.17 10.34
C PHE A 85 -6.41 -6.97 11.64
N ARG A 86 -7.53 -7.52 12.11
CA ARG A 86 -7.57 -8.46 13.24
C ARG A 86 -7.02 -9.83 12.81
N GLU A 87 -6.71 -10.68 13.80
CA GLU A 87 -6.32 -12.06 13.52
C GLU A 87 -7.37 -12.76 12.64
N ASP A 88 -8.65 -12.66 12.98
CA ASP A 88 -9.78 -13.15 12.18
C ASP A 88 -10.59 -11.96 11.63
N ILE A 89 -10.55 -11.77 10.32
CA ILE A 89 -11.31 -10.73 9.62
C ILE A 89 -12.57 -11.26 8.93
N SER A 90 -12.93 -12.51 9.12
CA SER A 90 -14.10 -13.14 8.47
C SER A 90 -15.41 -12.45 8.84
N GLY A 91 -15.47 -11.80 10.00
CA GLY A 91 -16.61 -11.01 10.48
C GLY A 91 -16.64 -9.57 9.98
N SER A 92 -15.61 -9.07 9.32
CA SER A 92 -15.60 -7.69 8.79
C SER A 92 -16.55 -7.56 7.60
N PRO A 93 -17.49 -6.58 7.64
CA PRO A 93 -18.42 -6.36 6.54
C PRO A 93 -17.75 -5.75 5.29
N GLU A 94 -16.49 -5.39 5.40
CA GLU A 94 -15.74 -4.72 4.33
C GLU A 94 -14.99 -5.69 3.42
N ILE A 95 -14.67 -6.91 3.92
CA ILE A 95 -13.82 -7.86 3.22
C ILE A 95 -14.55 -8.52 2.05
N ILE A 96 -14.02 -8.33 0.84
CA ILE A 96 -14.51 -8.94 -0.40
C ILE A 96 -13.81 -10.28 -0.64
N PHE A 97 -12.51 -10.31 -0.41
CA PHE A 97 -11.68 -11.50 -0.48
C PHE A 97 -10.50 -11.36 0.47
N GLY A 98 -10.32 -12.33 1.36
CA GLY A 98 -9.20 -12.42 2.29
C GLY A 98 -8.46 -13.75 2.14
N ILE A 99 -7.18 -13.74 2.49
CA ILE A 99 -6.33 -14.91 2.54
C ILE A 99 -6.26 -15.37 3.99
N PRO A 100 -6.86 -16.53 4.33
CA PRO A 100 -6.86 -17.01 5.70
C PRO A 100 -5.51 -17.56 6.10
N PHE A 101 -5.11 -17.24 7.32
CA PHE A 101 -4.02 -17.89 8.02
C PHE A 101 -4.54 -18.54 9.30
N GLU A 102 -3.94 -19.65 9.72
CA GLU A 102 -4.30 -20.29 10.97
C GLU A 102 -3.19 -21.26 11.42
N PHE A 103 -3.16 -21.52 12.71
CA PHE A 103 -2.04 -22.21 13.37
C PHE A 103 -1.72 -23.59 12.78
N ASN A 104 -2.73 -24.43 12.50
CA ASN A 104 -2.52 -25.84 12.18
C ASN A 104 -2.27 -26.09 10.69
N TYR A 105 -2.88 -25.30 9.79
CA TYR A 105 -2.91 -25.65 8.36
C TYR A 105 -2.37 -24.57 7.44
N ALA A 106 -2.34 -23.32 7.91
CA ALA A 106 -1.93 -22.16 7.10
C ALA A 106 -1.16 -21.14 7.93
N GLY A 107 -0.10 -21.61 8.62
CA GLY A 107 0.74 -20.74 9.44
C GLY A 107 1.60 -19.81 8.61
N GLY A 108 1.91 -18.66 9.15
CA GLY A 108 3.00 -17.84 8.67
C GLY A 108 2.66 -16.55 7.95
N ASN A 109 1.80 -15.71 8.51
CA ASN A 109 1.87 -14.30 8.22
C ASN A 109 3.10 -13.71 8.92
N TYR A 110 4.06 -13.19 8.15
CA TYR A 110 5.31 -12.66 8.69
C TYR A 110 5.32 -11.13 8.86
N MET A 111 4.18 -10.47 8.80
CA MET A 111 4.11 -9.00 8.87
C MET A 111 4.69 -8.48 10.19
N ALA A 112 4.26 -9.02 11.32
CA ALA A 112 4.80 -8.65 12.64
C ALA A 112 6.32 -8.89 12.73
N ASN A 113 6.80 -10.03 12.22
CA ASN A 113 8.21 -10.38 12.23
C ASN A 113 9.09 -9.37 11.48
N MET A 114 8.60 -8.84 10.37
CA MET A 114 9.35 -7.94 9.49
C MET A 114 9.54 -6.54 10.08
N TRP A 115 8.57 -6.06 10.87
CA TRP A 115 8.58 -4.69 11.39
C TRP A 115 9.01 -4.60 12.85
N MET A 116 8.98 -5.69 13.59
CA MET A 116 9.28 -5.73 15.02
C MET A 116 10.79 -5.73 15.26
N HIS A 117 11.27 -4.88 16.18
CA HIS A 117 12.62 -5.02 16.73
C HIS A 117 12.71 -6.29 17.59
N VAL A 118 13.87 -6.94 17.62
CA VAL A 118 14.06 -8.21 18.35
C VAL A 118 13.68 -8.08 19.82
N ALA A 119 14.07 -6.99 20.50
CA ALA A 119 13.71 -6.75 21.89
C ALA A 119 12.22 -6.41 22.07
N GLY A 120 11.58 -5.78 21.09
CA GLY A 120 10.15 -5.43 21.12
C GLY A 120 9.21 -6.63 21.18
N ARG A 121 9.71 -7.84 20.92
CA ARG A 121 8.95 -9.08 21.12
C ARG A 121 8.41 -9.23 22.55
N ALA A 122 9.09 -8.66 23.53
CA ALA A 122 8.68 -8.71 24.92
C ALA A 122 7.32 -8.00 25.17
N THR A 123 6.97 -7.01 24.34
CA THR A 123 5.68 -6.30 24.42
C THR A 123 4.50 -7.24 24.24
N TRP A 124 4.61 -8.20 23.32
CA TRP A 124 3.54 -9.14 22.99
C TRP A 124 3.81 -10.57 23.45
N GLN A 125 4.87 -10.82 24.24
CA GLN A 125 5.32 -12.19 24.55
C GLN A 125 5.54 -13.04 23.29
N PHE A 126 5.97 -12.41 22.20
CA PHE A 126 6.14 -13.04 20.89
C PHE A 126 7.41 -13.88 20.86
N ASN A 127 7.28 -15.17 20.59
CA ASN A 127 8.40 -16.13 20.61
C ASN A 127 9.08 -16.31 19.25
N GLY A 128 8.55 -15.70 18.19
CA GLY A 128 9.11 -15.77 16.86
C GLY A 128 10.40 -14.98 16.67
N TRP A 129 10.97 -15.13 15.52
CA TRP A 129 12.07 -14.27 15.08
C TRP A 129 11.54 -12.86 14.75
N ALA A 130 12.42 -11.88 14.77
CA ALA A 130 12.15 -10.52 14.31
C ALA A 130 13.39 -9.98 13.60
N THR A 131 13.17 -9.25 12.50
CA THR A 131 14.29 -8.72 11.70
C THR A 131 14.88 -7.46 12.30
N GLY A 132 14.07 -6.68 13.01
CA GLY A 132 14.45 -5.35 13.50
C GLY A 132 14.63 -4.29 12.41
N GLY A 133 14.43 -4.65 11.13
CA GLY A 133 14.92 -3.87 10.02
C GLY A 133 13.92 -2.95 9.32
N ALA A 134 12.66 -3.33 9.21
CA ALA A 134 11.68 -2.50 8.52
C ALA A 134 11.21 -1.34 9.40
N ALA A 135 11.28 -0.13 8.86
CA ALA A 135 10.87 1.11 9.52
C ALA A 135 10.26 2.06 8.50
N VAL A 136 9.41 2.97 8.95
CA VAL A 136 8.75 3.94 8.07
C VAL A 136 9.67 5.13 7.79
N LEU A 137 9.55 5.72 6.61
CA LEU A 137 10.25 6.96 6.28
C LEU A 137 9.61 8.14 7.01
N PRO A 138 10.38 9.00 7.69
CA PRO A 138 9.86 10.16 8.41
C PRO A 138 9.00 11.07 7.53
N GLN A 139 9.39 11.28 6.27
CA GLN A 139 8.63 12.09 5.30
C GLN A 139 7.19 11.57 5.12
N PHE A 140 6.97 10.26 5.23
CA PHE A 140 5.62 9.70 5.14
C PHE A 140 4.79 10.01 6.38
N LEU A 141 5.38 9.88 7.56
CA LEU A 141 4.73 10.21 8.83
C LEU A 141 4.32 11.70 8.90
N GLU A 142 5.13 12.59 8.32
CA GLU A 142 4.87 14.02 8.24
C GLU A 142 3.63 14.37 7.40
N THR A 143 3.12 13.44 6.58
CA THR A 143 1.93 13.68 5.75
C THR A 143 0.61 13.49 6.47
N TYR A 144 0.58 12.79 7.61
CA TYR A 144 -0.65 12.55 8.38
C TYR A 144 -1.17 13.83 9.05
N ASP A 145 -2.48 13.96 9.12
CA ASP A 145 -3.13 14.91 10.01
C ASP A 145 -3.11 14.37 11.45
N GLU A 146 -2.98 15.25 12.44
CA GLU A 146 -2.92 14.86 13.87
C GLU A 146 -4.18 14.12 14.35
N GLU A 147 -5.33 14.37 13.73
CA GLU A 147 -6.61 13.72 14.07
C GLU A 147 -6.91 12.47 13.24
N ASP A 148 -6.03 12.10 12.32
CA ASP A 148 -6.18 10.88 11.52
C ASP A 148 -5.82 9.64 12.34
N SER A 149 -6.81 8.93 12.86
CA SER A 149 -6.59 7.75 13.71
C SER A 149 -5.86 6.60 13.00
N ARG A 150 -5.77 6.61 11.66
CA ARG A 150 -4.97 5.63 10.91
C ARG A 150 -3.49 5.70 11.27
N TYR A 151 -3.01 6.89 11.71
CA TYR A 151 -1.66 7.00 12.23
C TYR A 151 -1.45 6.12 13.47
N GLU A 152 -2.32 6.26 14.47
CA GLU A 152 -2.24 5.47 15.71
C GLU A 152 -2.52 3.97 15.47
N ASP A 153 -3.43 3.66 14.53
CA ASP A 153 -3.74 2.27 14.14
C ASP A 153 -2.57 1.58 13.42
N CYS A 154 -1.66 2.35 12.80
CA CYS A 154 -0.59 1.79 11.97
C CYS A 154 0.80 1.86 12.60
N TRP A 155 1.09 2.87 13.44
CA TRP A 155 2.46 3.17 13.84
C TRP A 155 2.63 3.22 15.34
N ILE A 156 3.72 2.61 15.83
CA ILE A 156 4.13 2.67 17.23
C ILE A 156 5.43 3.44 17.36
N SER A 157 5.45 4.38 18.32
CA SER A 157 6.58 5.26 18.63
C SER A 157 6.89 5.28 20.13
N GLY A 158 7.93 5.99 20.50
CA GLY A 158 8.28 6.25 21.92
C GLY A 158 8.89 5.04 22.63
N GLN A 159 8.96 5.14 23.96
CA GLN A 159 9.47 4.09 24.83
C GLN A 159 8.62 2.82 24.70
N GLN A 160 9.29 1.69 24.49
CA GLN A 160 8.63 0.39 24.43
C GLN A 160 8.64 -0.28 25.80
N TYR A 161 7.57 -1.00 26.10
CA TYR A 161 7.36 -1.68 27.38
C TYR A 161 7.09 -3.16 27.12
N ASP A 162 7.56 -4.00 28.05
CA ASP A 162 7.23 -5.42 27.99
C ASP A 162 5.75 -5.67 28.36
N TYR A 163 5.32 -6.92 28.26
CA TYR A 163 3.96 -7.33 28.61
C TYR A 163 3.56 -7.02 30.09
N ALA A 164 4.54 -6.95 30.99
CA ALA A 164 4.32 -6.60 32.40
C ALA A 164 4.33 -5.09 32.63
N GLY A 165 4.59 -4.28 31.65
CA GLY A 165 4.66 -2.82 31.72
C GLY A 165 6.03 -2.28 32.18
N ALA A 166 7.07 -3.12 32.18
CA ALA A 166 8.42 -2.65 32.47
C ALA A 166 9.08 -2.12 31.14
N PRO A 167 9.87 -1.03 31.22
CA PRO A 167 10.54 -0.50 30.05
C PRO A 167 11.56 -1.49 29.49
N ILE A 168 11.58 -1.63 28.18
CA ILE A 168 12.53 -2.49 27.45
C ILE A 168 13.83 -1.75 27.21
N TYR A 169 14.96 -2.44 27.43
CA TYR A 169 16.31 -1.93 27.17
C TYR A 169 17.05 -2.82 26.18
N VAL A 170 17.91 -2.21 25.36
CA VAL A 170 18.84 -2.86 24.45
C VAL A 170 20.23 -2.32 24.75
N ASP A 171 21.16 -3.18 25.15
CA ASP A 171 22.53 -2.78 25.53
C ASP A 171 22.60 -1.60 26.53
N SER A 172 21.70 -1.62 27.53
CA SER A 172 21.52 -0.59 28.56
C SER A 172 20.86 0.72 28.11
N GLU A 173 20.55 0.87 26.82
CA GLU A 173 19.78 2.00 26.30
C GLU A 173 18.28 1.64 26.23
N PRO A 174 17.37 2.58 26.56
CA PRO A 174 15.95 2.33 26.44
C PRO A 174 15.54 2.12 24.98
N LEU A 175 14.69 1.12 24.72
CA LEU A 175 14.12 0.91 23.39
C LEU A 175 13.06 1.99 23.11
N VAL A 176 13.46 3.03 22.41
CA VAL A 176 12.63 4.17 22.05
C VAL A 176 12.54 4.28 20.53
N TYR A 177 11.38 4.04 19.95
CA TYR A 177 11.18 4.31 18.54
C TYR A 177 10.99 5.81 18.32
N THR A 178 11.93 6.42 17.63
CA THR A 178 11.92 7.86 17.31
C THR A 178 11.27 8.10 15.95
N ARG A 179 10.89 9.35 15.66
CA ARG A 179 10.46 9.74 14.31
C ARG A 179 11.64 9.97 13.36
N GLU A 180 12.85 9.88 13.87
CA GLU A 180 14.08 10.16 13.15
C GLU A 180 14.62 8.89 12.49
N LEU A 181 15.23 9.06 11.33
CA LEU A 181 15.99 8.04 10.63
C LEU A 181 17.23 8.69 10.04
N HIS A 182 18.38 8.46 10.62
CA HIS A 182 19.62 9.17 10.25
C HIS A 182 20.19 8.73 8.91
N SER A 183 20.12 7.44 8.61
CA SER A 183 20.57 6.89 7.34
C SER A 183 19.89 5.56 7.06
N ILE A 184 19.67 5.28 5.78
CA ILE A 184 19.25 3.95 5.33
C ILE A 184 20.46 3.07 4.98
N ASP A 185 21.67 3.62 4.99
CA ASP A 185 22.91 2.89 4.80
C ASP A 185 23.58 2.61 6.16
N ASN A 186 23.51 1.36 6.60
CA ASN A 186 24.25 0.91 7.77
C ASN A 186 25.77 1.14 7.54
N PRO A 187 26.58 1.67 8.51
CA PRO A 187 26.34 1.57 9.95
C PRO A 187 25.75 2.83 10.62
N GLY A 188 25.32 3.82 9.88
CA GLY A 188 24.88 5.09 10.46
C GLY A 188 23.50 5.05 11.11
N CYS A 189 22.67 4.04 10.82
CA CYS A 189 21.33 3.93 11.36
C CYS A 189 21.32 3.19 12.70
N TYR A 190 20.67 3.77 13.71
CA TYR A 190 20.45 3.11 14.98
C TYR A 190 19.33 2.07 14.87
N PRO A 191 19.45 0.85 15.45
CA PRO A 191 18.51 -0.25 15.21
C PRO A 191 17.05 0.01 15.57
N PHE A 192 16.77 1.02 16.40
CA PHE A 192 15.41 1.38 16.80
C PHE A 192 14.98 2.78 16.34
N GLU A 193 15.70 3.38 15.40
CA GLU A 193 15.24 4.60 14.75
C GLU A 193 14.01 4.36 13.88
N SER A 194 13.22 5.41 13.75
CA SER A 194 11.93 5.46 13.11
C SER A 194 10.85 4.59 13.76
N GLU A 195 9.61 4.84 13.40
CA GLU A 195 8.45 4.16 13.94
C GLU A 195 8.24 2.80 13.27
N ARG A 196 7.50 1.92 13.94
CA ARG A 196 7.27 0.55 13.49
C ARG A 196 5.80 0.30 13.19
N LEU A 197 5.55 -0.53 12.19
CA LEU A 197 4.19 -0.91 11.79
C LEU A 197 3.58 -1.87 12.83
N VAL A 198 2.36 -1.52 13.27
CA VAL A 198 1.51 -2.35 14.16
C VAL A 198 0.10 -2.51 13.61
N LYS A 199 -0.11 -2.19 12.34
CA LYS A 199 -1.41 -2.24 11.67
C LYS A 199 -2.10 -3.60 11.77
N TYR A 200 -1.34 -4.69 11.60
CA TYR A 200 -1.83 -6.05 11.76
C TYR A 200 -1.77 -6.44 13.24
N GLU A 201 -2.84 -7.02 13.74
CA GLU A 201 -2.97 -7.36 15.15
C GLU A 201 -1.87 -8.34 15.58
N ILE A 202 -1.21 -8.06 16.69
CA ILE A 202 -0.22 -8.96 17.28
C ILE A 202 -0.79 -9.43 18.63
N LEU A 203 -1.33 -10.65 18.65
CA LEU A 203 -1.83 -11.24 19.89
C LEU A 203 -0.67 -11.63 20.80
N SER A 204 -0.86 -11.33 22.11
CA SER A 204 0.13 -11.71 23.11
C SER A 204 0.23 -13.23 23.23
N GLY A 205 1.47 -13.73 23.21
CA GLY A 205 1.75 -15.16 23.32
C GLY A 205 1.73 -15.92 21.98
N ASP A 206 1.67 -15.22 20.85
CA ASP A 206 1.82 -15.81 19.53
C ASP A 206 3.19 -16.50 19.39
N TYR A 207 3.19 -17.70 18.83
CA TYR A 207 4.34 -18.57 18.80
C TYR A 207 5.00 -18.64 17.43
N GLY A 208 5.91 -17.73 17.18
CA GLY A 208 6.79 -17.81 16.02
C GLY A 208 6.38 -16.96 14.83
N THR A 209 5.12 -16.86 14.50
CA THR A 209 4.55 -16.02 13.44
C THR A 209 3.16 -15.56 13.85
N SER A 210 2.68 -14.46 13.29
CA SER A 210 1.26 -14.10 13.37
C SER A 210 0.41 -15.02 12.48
N TYR A 211 -0.85 -15.14 12.83
CA TYR A 211 -1.82 -15.92 12.07
C TYR A 211 -2.94 -15.02 11.54
N ASP A 212 -2.68 -13.71 11.44
CA ASP A 212 -3.64 -12.74 10.97
C ASP A 212 -4.04 -13.04 9.53
N ASP A 213 -5.33 -13.04 9.29
CA ASP A 213 -5.86 -13.04 7.96
C ASP A 213 -5.43 -11.80 7.19
N VAL A 214 -5.17 -11.95 5.89
CA VAL A 214 -4.74 -10.82 5.04
C VAL A 214 -5.91 -10.37 4.17
N PRO A 215 -6.41 -9.12 4.31
CA PRO A 215 -7.38 -8.56 3.41
C PRO A 215 -6.74 -8.37 2.03
N PHE A 216 -7.24 -9.07 1.02
CA PHE A 216 -6.73 -8.96 -0.35
C PHE A 216 -7.54 -7.96 -1.17
N PHE A 217 -8.87 -8.00 -1.05
CA PHE A 217 -9.80 -6.99 -1.58
C PHE A 217 -10.78 -6.59 -0.50
N ARG A 218 -10.99 -5.31 -0.32
CA ARG A 218 -11.98 -4.74 0.60
C ARG A 218 -12.73 -3.58 -0.05
N LEU A 219 -13.89 -3.19 0.49
CA LEU A 219 -14.78 -2.20 -0.11
C LEU A 219 -14.10 -0.84 -0.32
N ALA A 220 -13.22 -0.41 0.59
CA ALA A 220 -12.47 0.82 0.42
C ALA A 220 -11.66 0.82 -0.90
N ASP A 221 -11.09 -0.32 -1.28
CA ASP A 221 -10.37 -0.46 -2.56
C ASP A 221 -11.31 -0.22 -3.77
N ALA A 222 -12.54 -0.76 -3.73
CA ALA A 222 -13.54 -0.48 -4.76
C ALA A 222 -13.90 1.01 -4.84
N TYR A 223 -14.03 1.68 -3.68
CA TYR A 223 -14.31 3.12 -3.62
C TYR A 223 -13.18 3.94 -4.21
N PHE A 224 -11.94 3.63 -3.89
CA PHE A 224 -10.78 4.34 -4.44
C PHE A 224 -10.58 4.08 -5.93
N ILE A 225 -10.79 2.86 -6.42
CA ILE A 225 -10.75 2.57 -7.86
C ILE A 225 -11.80 3.42 -8.60
N LYS A 226 -13.04 3.47 -8.09
CA LYS A 226 -14.09 4.28 -8.69
C LYS A 226 -13.74 5.76 -8.65
N ALA A 227 -13.26 6.26 -7.50
CA ALA A 227 -12.88 7.65 -7.32
C ALA A 227 -11.77 8.06 -8.29
N GLU A 228 -10.70 7.28 -8.39
CA GLU A 228 -9.60 7.55 -9.32
C GLU A 228 -10.08 7.58 -10.78
N CYS A 229 -10.87 6.61 -11.18
CA CYS A 229 -11.38 6.54 -12.56
C CYS A 229 -12.31 7.72 -12.88
N LEU A 230 -13.19 8.14 -11.97
CA LEU A 230 -14.05 9.31 -12.16
C LEU A 230 -13.23 10.60 -12.30
N LEU A 231 -12.20 10.79 -11.49
CA LEU A 231 -11.32 11.95 -11.58
C LEU A 231 -10.52 11.98 -12.89
N ARG A 232 -10.06 10.81 -13.37
CA ARG A 232 -9.32 10.71 -14.65
C ARG A 232 -10.21 10.94 -15.87
N LEU A 233 -11.49 10.60 -15.78
CA LEU A 233 -12.45 10.78 -16.87
C LEU A 233 -13.18 12.13 -16.84
N GLY A 234 -13.16 12.86 -15.70
CA GLY A 234 -13.99 14.03 -15.49
C GLY A 234 -15.47 13.70 -15.28
N GLY A 235 -15.76 12.46 -14.89
CA GLY A 235 -17.09 11.88 -14.71
C GLY A 235 -17.36 10.72 -15.66
N TYR A 236 -18.39 9.90 -15.35
CA TYR A 236 -18.75 8.73 -16.15
C TYR A 236 -20.22 8.35 -15.95
N ASN A 237 -20.93 8.07 -17.04
CA ASN A 237 -22.35 7.62 -17.03
C ASN A 237 -23.29 8.48 -16.14
N GLY A 238 -23.09 9.81 -16.13
CA GLY A 238 -23.89 10.74 -15.33
C GLY A 238 -23.40 10.96 -13.91
N GLU A 239 -22.41 10.23 -13.44
CA GLU A 239 -21.70 10.50 -12.20
C GLU A 239 -20.60 11.52 -12.43
N SER A 240 -20.57 12.58 -11.60
CA SER A 240 -19.55 13.63 -11.67
C SER A 240 -18.34 13.29 -10.81
N GLU A 241 -17.28 14.10 -10.94
CA GLU A 241 -16.10 14.02 -10.05
C GLU A 241 -16.46 14.21 -8.57
N GLN A 242 -17.60 14.85 -8.24
CA GLN A 242 -18.04 14.99 -6.85
C GLN A 242 -18.28 13.62 -6.20
N VAL A 243 -18.76 12.63 -6.94
CA VAL A 243 -18.94 11.26 -6.41
C VAL A 243 -17.60 10.69 -5.93
N ALA A 244 -16.49 11.02 -6.61
CA ALA A 244 -15.16 10.60 -6.14
C ALA A 244 -14.82 11.20 -4.77
N ALA A 245 -15.06 12.50 -4.59
CA ALA A 245 -14.82 13.17 -3.30
C ALA A 245 -15.73 12.61 -2.19
N ASP A 246 -16.98 12.29 -2.51
CA ASP A 246 -17.93 11.71 -1.56
C ASP A 246 -17.50 10.30 -1.11
N LEU A 247 -17.00 9.47 -2.03
CA LEU A 247 -16.49 8.12 -1.72
C LEU A 247 -15.25 8.18 -0.83
N VAL A 248 -14.29 9.06 -1.13
CA VAL A 248 -13.09 9.23 -0.30
C VAL A 248 -13.48 9.79 1.07
N THR A 249 -14.40 10.78 1.13
CA THR A 249 -14.93 11.31 2.38
C THR A 249 -15.56 10.20 3.23
N ALA A 250 -16.34 9.30 2.63
CA ALA A 250 -16.95 8.18 3.36
C ALA A 250 -15.91 7.26 4.00
N VAL A 251 -14.81 6.97 3.31
CA VAL A 251 -13.69 6.19 3.88
C VAL A 251 -13.02 6.95 5.03
N ARG A 252 -12.78 8.26 4.86
CA ARG A 252 -12.14 9.10 5.88
C ARG A 252 -12.96 9.25 7.17
N GLN A 253 -14.28 9.19 7.10
CA GLN A 253 -15.16 9.41 8.26
C GLN A 253 -14.85 8.51 9.46
N ARG A 254 -14.42 7.28 9.23
CA ARG A 254 -14.03 6.37 10.31
C ARG A 254 -12.68 6.72 10.97
N ALA A 255 -11.83 7.45 10.26
CA ALA A 255 -10.51 7.85 10.72
C ALA A 255 -10.52 9.22 11.45
N PHE A 256 -11.51 10.06 11.19
CA PHE A 256 -11.62 11.41 11.75
C PHE A 256 -12.80 11.55 12.74
N LYS A 257 -13.00 10.54 13.60
CA LYS A 257 -14.09 10.54 14.58
C LYS A 257 -13.96 11.66 15.62
N SER A 258 -12.73 12.06 15.96
CA SER A 258 -12.44 13.17 16.89
C SER A 258 -12.76 14.53 16.29
N ASP A 259 -12.61 14.70 14.97
CA ASP A 259 -12.98 15.89 14.21
C ASP A 259 -13.62 15.51 12.87
N PRO A 260 -14.93 15.22 12.84
CA PRO A 260 -15.63 14.79 11.62
C PRO A 260 -15.58 15.83 10.48
N GLY A 261 -15.35 17.10 10.78
CA GLY A 261 -15.20 18.15 9.77
C GLY A 261 -13.99 17.92 8.86
N LYS A 262 -12.91 17.36 9.40
CA LYS A 262 -11.68 17.03 8.66
C LYS A 262 -11.81 15.80 7.76
N ALA A 263 -12.84 14.99 7.94
CA ALA A 263 -13.10 13.85 7.05
C ALA A 263 -13.46 14.30 5.62
N THR A 264 -14.08 15.47 5.48
CA THR A 264 -14.54 15.96 4.16
C THR A 264 -13.36 16.35 3.29
N VAL A 265 -13.32 15.78 2.08
CA VAL A 265 -12.35 16.12 1.04
C VAL A 265 -13.08 16.61 -0.20
N THR A 266 -12.48 17.56 -0.91
CA THR A 266 -13.01 18.15 -2.13
C THR A 266 -12.33 17.58 -3.38
N VAL A 267 -13.00 17.68 -4.53
CA VAL A 267 -12.41 17.34 -5.84
C VAL A 267 -11.10 18.11 -6.07
N ALA A 268 -11.04 19.38 -5.68
CA ALA A 268 -9.84 20.19 -5.85
C ALA A 268 -8.66 19.67 -5.00
N GLN A 269 -8.92 19.21 -3.78
CA GLN A 269 -7.89 18.60 -2.93
C GLN A 269 -7.38 17.26 -3.51
N LEU A 270 -8.29 16.40 -4.00
CA LEU A 270 -7.90 15.12 -4.61
C LEU A 270 -7.10 15.31 -5.91
N LYS A 271 -7.40 16.37 -6.68
CA LYS A 271 -6.70 16.73 -7.93
C LYS A 271 -5.44 17.57 -7.69
N GLY A 272 -5.24 18.06 -6.49
CA GLY A 272 -4.03 18.79 -6.09
C GLY A 272 -2.78 17.92 -6.10
N GLY A 273 -1.64 18.54 -5.82
CA GLY A 273 -0.38 17.83 -5.63
C GLY A 273 -0.37 16.95 -4.39
N SER A 274 0.66 16.11 -4.28
CA SER A 274 0.91 15.27 -3.10
C SER A 274 1.53 16.07 -1.96
N ARG A 275 1.11 15.80 -0.74
CA ARG A 275 1.71 16.35 0.49
C ARG A 275 3.06 15.73 0.81
N TYR A 276 3.34 14.56 0.23
CA TYR A 276 4.62 13.88 0.44
C TYR A 276 5.74 14.68 -0.20
N ASN A 277 6.71 15.09 0.61
CA ASN A 277 7.87 15.81 0.13
C ASN A 277 8.87 14.83 -0.51
N TYR A 278 8.67 14.54 -1.79
CA TYR A 278 9.60 13.73 -2.56
C TYR A 278 10.95 14.39 -2.61
N GLY A 279 11.98 13.59 -2.56
CA GLY A 279 13.35 14.03 -2.58
C GLY A 279 14.28 13.09 -1.84
N HIS A 280 15.56 13.27 -2.03
CA HIS A 280 16.59 12.55 -1.30
C HIS A 280 16.73 13.14 0.10
N ARG A 281 16.61 12.30 1.13
CA ARG A 281 16.76 12.71 2.54
C ARG A 281 17.64 11.72 3.27
N GLU A 282 18.83 12.14 3.58
CA GLU A 282 19.80 11.34 4.31
C GLU A 282 20.70 12.27 5.13
N ASN A 283 21.03 11.91 6.36
CA ASN A 283 22.14 12.54 7.03
C ASN A 283 23.43 11.82 6.61
N GLN A 284 24.57 12.32 7.03
CA GLN A 284 25.87 11.76 6.64
C GLN A 284 26.26 10.51 7.45
N GLY A 285 25.30 9.76 7.97
CA GLY A 285 25.52 8.54 8.72
C GLY A 285 26.03 8.78 10.15
N ILE A 286 25.81 9.97 10.71
CA ILE A 286 26.19 10.30 12.09
C ILE A 286 24.99 10.06 12.99
N MET A 287 25.05 8.96 13.72
CA MET A 287 24.00 8.59 14.67
C MET A 287 23.83 9.66 15.75
N GLY A 288 22.57 10.01 16.04
CA GLY A 288 22.23 11.05 17.04
C GLY A 288 22.33 12.49 16.52
N GLU A 289 22.67 12.71 15.25
CA GLU A 289 22.79 14.04 14.66
C GLU A 289 21.71 14.30 13.60
N ALA A 290 20.45 14.31 14.01
CA ALA A 290 19.29 14.53 13.12
C ALA A 290 19.37 15.86 12.35
N ASP A 291 20.01 16.87 12.91
CA ASP A 291 20.13 18.20 12.31
C ASP A 291 21.06 18.24 11.07
N ASN A 292 21.79 17.16 10.81
CA ASN A 292 22.72 17.06 9.67
C ASN A 292 22.10 16.36 8.43
N TRP A 293 20.81 16.41 8.30
CA TRP A 293 20.14 15.85 7.12
C TRP A 293 20.58 16.51 5.82
N ILE A 294 20.97 15.70 4.86
CA ILE A 294 21.07 16.13 3.46
C ILE A 294 19.67 15.97 2.87
N ILE A 295 19.08 17.07 2.45
CA ILE A 295 17.72 17.09 1.89
C ILE A 295 17.81 17.66 0.48
N THR A 296 17.33 16.88 -0.49
CA THR A 296 17.03 17.36 -1.83
C THR A 296 15.52 17.31 -2.00
N GLU A 297 14.88 18.46 -1.96
CA GLU A 297 13.44 18.58 -2.07
C GLU A 297 13.03 18.61 -3.54
N GLU A 298 12.31 17.60 -3.97
CA GLU A 298 11.70 17.56 -5.30
C GLU A 298 10.21 17.97 -5.22
N GLY A 299 9.63 17.93 -4.02
CA GLY A 299 8.22 18.21 -3.76
C GLY A 299 7.26 17.23 -4.43
N GLY A 300 5.97 17.41 -4.17
CA GLY A 300 4.89 16.61 -4.73
C GLY A 300 3.83 17.42 -5.50
N ASP A 301 3.99 18.74 -5.58
CA ASP A 301 2.97 19.64 -6.15
C ASP A 301 2.67 19.40 -7.64
N ASP A 302 3.61 18.83 -8.36
CA ASP A 302 3.52 18.52 -9.79
C ASP A 302 2.98 17.11 -10.07
N ILE A 303 2.49 16.39 -9.06
CA ILE A 303 1.91 15.05 -9.26
C ILE A 303 0.43 15.16 -9.61
N GLU A 304 0.03 14.58 -10.74
CA GLU A 304 -1.37 14.50 -11.16
C GLU A 304 -2.18 13.64 -10.18
N LEU A 305 -3.26 14.17 -9.64
CA LEU A 305 -4.07 13.55 -8.59
C LEU A 305 -3.26 13.24 -7.32
N GLY A 306 -2.29 14.08 -6.98
CA GLY A 306 -1.39 13.87 -5.85
C GLY A 306 -2.12 13.73 -4.51
N GLY A 307 -3.17 14.49 -4.28
CA GLY A 307 -3.99 14.36 -3.07
C GLY A 307 -4.69 13.00 -2.97
N LEU A 308 -5.14 12.43 -4.10
CA LEU A 308 -5.68 11.06 -4.12
C LEU A 308 -4.57 10.02 -3.86
N LEU A 309 -3.37 10.26 -4.39
CA LEU A 309 -2.21 9.39 -4.14
C LEU A 309 -1.83 9.34 -2.65
N ASP A 310 -2.01 10.44 -1.93
CA ASP A 310 -1.79 10.50 -0.48
C ASP A 310 -2.88 9.73 0.27
N GLU A 311 -4.14 9.88 -0.11
CA GLU A 311 -5.25 9.12 0.47
C GLU A 311 -5.08 7.60 0.30
N LEU A 312 -4.61 7.16 -0.88
CA LEU A 312 -4.25 5.76 -1.12
C LEU A 312 -3.11 5.30 -0.21
N ALA A 313 -2.13 6.16 0.05
CA ALA A 313 -1.01 5.83 0.92
C ALA A 313 -1.43 5.64 2.37
N TRP A 314 -2.28 6.53 2.92
CA TRP A 314 -2.77 6.40 4.30
C TRP A 314 -3.71 5.23 4.48
N GLU A 315 -4.59 4.97 3.50
CA GLU A 315 -5.57 3.89 3.60
C GLU A 315 -4.95 2.51 3.41
N PHE A 316 -4.02 2.37 2.45
CA PHE A 316 -3.47 1.06 2.05
C PHE A 316 -2.00 0.86 2.44
N VAL A 317 -1.51 1.57 3.45
CA VAL A 317 -0.14 1.35 3.95
C VAL A 317 0.05 -0.14 4.30
N ALA A 318 1.17 -0.71 3.86
CA ALA A 318 1.53 -2.12 4.06
C ALA A 318 0.54 -3.17 3.48
N GLU A 319 -0.40 -2.78 2.60
CA GLU A 319 -1.27 -3.69 1.85
C GLU A 319 -0.77 -3.96 0.42
N HIS A 320 0.50 -3.72 0.14
CA HIS A 320 1.17 -3.97 -1.14
C HIS A 320 0.65 -3.15 -2.34
N HIS A 321 -0.03 -2.02 -2.10
CA HIS A 321 -0.58 -1.14 -3.14
C HIS A 321 0.43 -0.11 -3.65
N ARG A 322 1.27 0.45 -2.77
CA ARG A 322 2.05 1.67 -3.03
C ARG A 322 2.89 1.65 -4.30
N ARG A 323 3.62 0.54 -4.56
CA ARG A 323 4.46 0.46 -5.76
C ARG A 323 3.66 0.60 -7.05
N GLN A 324 2.53 -0.10 -7.18
CA GLN A 324 1.69 -0.01 -8.37
C GLN A 324 1.02 1.36 -8.49
N ASP A 325 0.71 2.03 -7.37
CA ASP A 325 0.18 3.39 -7.38
C ASP A 325 1.24 4.38 -7.89
N LEU A 326 2.47 4.35 -7.37
CA LEU A 326 3.57 5.19 -7.84
C LEU A 326 3.88 4.97 -9.33
N ILE A 327 3.68 3.75 -9.87
CA ILE A 327 3.84 3.45 -11.30
C ILE A 327 2.66 4.01 -12.13
N ARG A 328 1.45 4.08 -11.56
CA ARG A 328 0.24 4.51 -12.26
C ARG A 328 0.07 6.04 -12.24
N PHE A 329 0.49 6.70 -11.17
CA PHE A 329 0.42 8.14 -11.07
C PHE A 329 1.57 8.81 -11.82
N ARG A 330 1.35 10.01 -12.34
CA ARG A 330 2.27 10.70 -13.24
C ARG A 330 2.60 12.10 -12.76
N ILE A 331 3.72 12.59 -13.25
CA ILE A 331 4.12 13.98 -13.12
C ILE A 331 3.39 14.79 -14.20
N ASN A 332 2.74 15.86 -13.79
CA ASN A 332 1.93 16.74 -14.65
C ASN A 332 2.67 17.14 -15.93
N GLY A 333 1.95 17.06 -17.05
CA GLY A 333 2.48 17.44 -18.36
C GLY A 333 3.54 16.50 -18.93
N THR A 334 3.77 15.35 -18.30
CA THR A 334 4.73 14.33 -18.75
C THR A 334 4.08 12.95 -18.84
N ASN A 335 4.77 12.00 -19.49
CA ASN A 335 4.45 10.58 -19.42
C ASN A 335 5.26 9.85 -18.34
N GLN A 336 5.98 10.59 -17.49
CA GLN A 336 6.81 10.05 -16.44
C GLN A 336 5.94 9.64 -15.24
N ASN A 337 6.08 8.40 -14.78
CA ASN A 337 5.45 7.98 -13.54
C ASN A 337 6.22 8.47 -12.32
N VAL A 338 5.54 8.53 -11.18
CA VAL A 338 6.14 8.98 -9.91
C VAL A 338 7.24 8.03 -9.46
N TYR A 339 7.08 6.72 -9.69
CA TYR A 339 8.04 5.69 -9.30
C TYR A 339 9.45 5.92 -9.88
N ASN A 340 9.55 6.40 -11.11
CA ASN A 340 10.82 6.68 -11.79
C ASN A 340 11.18 8.17 -11.79
N GLY A 341 10.19 9.05 -11.80
CA GLY A 341 10.38 10.49 -11.93
C GLY A 341 10.71 11.22 -10.64
N LYS A 342 10.46 10.62 -9.48
CA LYS A 342 10.69 11.21 -8.16
C LYS A 342 11.56 10.31 -7.28
N SER A 343 12.31 10.91 -6.38
CA SER A 343 12.96 10.19 -5.27
C SER A 343 11.95 10.00 -4.15
N TRP A 344 11.45 8.80 -3.98
CA TRP A 344 10.38 8.48 -3.02
C TRP A 344 10.88 7.77 -1.75
N PHE A 345 12.18 7.64 -1.59
CA PHE A 345 12.84 7.13 -0.38
C PHE A 345 14.13 7.90 -0.09
N CYS A 346 14.68 7.71 1.09
CA CYS A 346 15.76 8.51 1.61
C CYS A 346 17.14 8.26 0.98
N LYS A 347 17.30 7.36 0.04
CA LYS A 347 18.57 7.03 -0.62
C LYS A 347 18.75 7.77 -1.95
N ASP A 348 19.91 7.59 -2.58
CA ASP A 348 20.30 8.26 -3.82
C ASP A 348 19.19 8.41 -4.86
N ALA A 349 19.04 9.61 -5.38
CA ALA A 349 18.15 9.86 -6.49
C ALA A 349 18.52 9.02 -7.70
N LYS A 350 17.53 8.54 -8.45
CA LYS A 350 17.77 7.87 -9.73
C LYS A 350 18.49 8.81 -10.70
N THR A 351 19.57 8.33 -11.30
CA THR A 351 20.33 9.09 -12.31
C THR A 351 19.59 9.16 -13.65
N ASP A 352 18.86 8.10 -14.02
CA ASP A 352 17.99 8.06 -15.20
C ASP A 352 16.54 7.91 -14.81
N LYS A 353 15.84 9.04 -14.76
CA LYS A 353 14.41 9.11 -14.43
C LYS A 353 13.51 8.63 -15.58
N THR A 354 14.04 8.36 -16.76
CA THR A 354 13.29 7.85 -17.91
C THR A 354 13.32 6.34 -18.02
N ASP A 355 14.23 5.69 -17.30
CA ASP A 355 14.36 4.24 -17.28
C ASP A 355 13.19 3.59 -16.54
N ARG A 356 12.41 2.82 -17.28
CA ARG A 356 11.21 2.13 -16.80
C ARG A 356 11.37 0.63 -16.62
N HIS A 357 12.58 0.08 -16.76
CA HIS A 357 12.74 -1.38 -16.66
C HIS A 357 12.25 -1.92 -15.30
N CYS A 358 12.45 -1.14 -14.22
CA CYS A 358 12.01 -1.49 -12.87
C CYS A 358 10.48 -1.44 -12.66
N ASP A 359 9.68 -0.95 -13.63
CA ASP A 359 8.22 -1.01 -13.54
C ASP A 359 7.71 -2.46 -13.55
N ILE A 360 8.49 -3.36 -14.11
CA ILE A 360 8.19 -4.80 -14.23
C ILE A 360 9.31 -5.58 -13.55
N PHE A 361 8.97 -6.58 -12.74
CA PHE A 361 9.98 -7.45 -12.13
C PHE A 361 10.67 -8.33 -13.18
N PRO A 362 11.96 -8.70 -12.97
CA PRO A 362 12.61 -9.69 -13.80
C PRO A 362 11.92 -11.06 -13.69
N LEU A 363 11.97 -11.83 -14.78
CA LEU A 363 11.58 -13.23 -14.70
C LEU A 363 12.61 -14.01 -13.88
N PRO A 364 12.19 -14.86 -12.93
CA PRO A 364 13.10 -15.68 -12.16
C PRO A 364 13.96 -16.57 -13.08
N LYS A 365 15.25 -16.72 -12.76
CA LYS A 365 16.15 -17.55 -13.54
C LYS A 365 15.64 -18.98 -13.69
N SER A 366 15.06 -19.56 -12.63
CA SER A 366 14.47 -20.90 -12.66
C SER A 366 13.35 -21.07 -13.71
N ALA A 367 12.58 -19.99 -13.96
CA ALA A 367 11.54 -20.02 -15.00
C ALA A 367 12.16 -19.94 -16.41
N LEU A 368 13.22 -19.14 -16.58
CA LEU A 368 13.94 -19.02 -17.85
C LEU A 368 14.67 -20.34 -18.18
N ASP A 369 15.34 -20.93 -17.20
CA ASP A 369 16.06 -22.20 -17.38
C ASP A 369 15.10 -23.36 -17.67
N GLY A 370 13.88 -23.32 -17.13
CA GLY A 370 12.84 -24.32 -17.35
C GLY A 370 12.07 -24.18 -18.67
N ASN A 371 12.17 -23.05 -19.35
CA ASN A 371 11.45 -22.80 -20.59
C ASN A 371 12.23 -21.90 -21.56
N ILE A 372 12.88 -22.52 -22.54
CA ILE A 372 13.71 -21.84 -23.55
C ILE A 372 12.95 -20.85 -24.43
N LYS A 373 11.61 -20.85 -24.41
CA LYS A 373 10.79 -19.89 -25.14
C LYS A 373 10.54 -18.60 -24.35
N LEU A 374 10.83 -18.60 -23.05
CA LEU A 374 10.75 -17.39 -22.24
C LEU A 374 11.97 -16.51 -22.50
N LYS A 375 11.71 -15.22 -22.64
CA LYS A 375 12.75 -14.20 -22.70
C LYS A 375 12.62 -13.29 -21.51
N GLN A 376 13.76 -12.84 -21.00
CA GLN A 376 13.79 -11.88 -19.90
C GLN A 376 13.12 -10.55 -20.30
N ASN A 377 12.58 -9.84 -19.30
CA ASN A 377 12.05 -8.50 -19.51
C ASN A 377 13.18 -7.53 -19.92
N PRO A 378 12.88 -6.57 -20.81
CA PRO A 378 13.88 -5.57 -21.24
C PRO A 378 14.52 -4.85 -20.06
N GLY A 379 15.81 -4.53 -20.16
CA GLY A 379 16.58 -3.84 -19.11
C GLY A 379 17.24 -4.77 -18.09
N TYR A 380 16.88 -6.06 -18.08
CA TYR A 380 17.53 -7.07 -17.22
C TYR A 380 18.49 -7.94 -18.02
N GLY A 381 19.58 -8.38 -17.40
CA GLY A 381 20.57 -9.22 -18.06
C GLY A 381 19.97 -10.52 -18.60
N GLY A 382 20.39 -10.93 -19.81
CA GLY A 382 19.87 -12.12 -20.50
C GLY A 382 18.57 -11.88 -21.28
N ALA A 383 18.26 -10.63 -21.60
CA ALA A 383 17.09 -10.24 -22.40
C ALA A 383 17.30 -10.36 -23.93
N GLU A 384 18.42 -10.92 -24.40
CA GLU A 384 18.75 -11.08 -25.81
C GLU A 384 18.04 -12.28 -26.47
#